data_e63fe8eaff225e207b60d42ada3073e7
#
_entry.id   e63fe8eaff225e207b60d42ada3073e7
#
_cell.length_a   1.000
_cell.length_b   1.000
_cell.length_c   1.000
_cell.angle_alpha   90.00
_cell.angle_beta   90.00
_cell.angle_gamma   90.00
#
_symmetry.space_group_name_H-M   'P 1'
#
loop_
_entity.id
_entity.type
_entity.pdbx_description
1 polymer ?
#
loop_
_entity_poly.entity_id
_entity_poly.type
_entity_poly.pdbx_seq_one_letter_code
_entity_poly.pdbx_strand_id
1 'polypeptide(L)'
;MLGKKNLIKCSQGCVVLSLFTYICLIIMLRHLMKLIFKSNIIFLLLSFSSFLSVAQINTDRVMNIGRNALYFEDYILSMQYFNQVIKVKPYMAEPYFYRGVAKLSLDDFKGAEEDCTLCIERNPFIVNAYQVRGIARQNLGDYQGAIDDYTEGLRYAPEDRSFLNNKAIAEVQLKKYDEAEKSFDKLIALHPNYYNGYMSRAQ
;
A
#
# COMPACT_ATOMS: atom_id res chain seq x y z
N MET A 1 -57.97 -19.41 -75.26
CA MET A 1 -57.76 -19.75 -73.85
C MET A 1 -56.24 -19.74 -73.44
N LEU A 2 -55.47 -18.72 -73.77
CA LEU A 2 -54.04 -18.66 -73.54
C LEU A 2 -53.56 -17.43 -72.69
N GLY A 3 -54.49 -16.57 -72.25
CA GLY A 3 -54.16 -15.31 -71.58
C GLY A 3 -54.08 -15.37 -70.04
N LYS A 4 -54.72 -16.36 -69.36
CA LYS A 4 -54.78 -16.35 -67.87
C LYS A 4 -53.64 -17.05 -67.15
N LYS A 5 -52.85 -17.93 -67.79
CA LYS A 5 -51.69 -18.60 -67.16
C LYS A 5 -50.42 -17.74 -67.01
N ASN A 6 -50.28 -16.73 -67.86
CA ASN A 6 -49.07 -15.84 -67.79
C ASN A 6 -49.18 -14.70 -66.78
N LEU A 7 -50.40 -14.27 -66.45
CA LEU A 7 -50.63 -13.24 -65.40
C LEU A 7 -50.37 -13.75 -63.98
N ILE A 8 -50.68 -15.04 -63.72
CA ILE A 8 -50.48 -15.67 -62.41
C ILE A 8 -48.96 -15.93 -62.13
N LYS A 9 -48.19 -16.28 -63.17
CA LYS A 9 -46.73 -16.47 -63.02
C LYS A 9 -45.99 -15.14 -62.76
N CYS A 10 -46.44 -14.02 -63.27
CA CYS A 10 -45.83 -12.70 -63.04
C CYS A 10 -46.17 -12.19 -61.64
N SER A 11 -47.33 -12.44 -61.10
CA SER A 11 -47.69 -12.02 -59.73
C SER A 11 -46.99 -12.84 -58.66
N GLN A 12 -46.77 -14.14 -58.88
CA GLN A 12 -46.01 -14.98 -57.94
C GLN A 12 -44.48 -14.60 -57.91
N GLY A 13 -43.89 -14.26 -59.05
CA GLY A 13 -42.48 -13.78 -59.13
C GLY A 13 -42.26 -12.46 -58.41
N CYS A 14 -43.19 -11.51 -58.50
CA CYS A 14 -43.13 -10.24 -57.81
C CYS A 14 -43.26 -10.38 -56.28
N VAL A 15 -44.16 -11.29 -55.79
CA VAL A 15 -44.33 -11.52 -54.36
C VAL A 15 -43.11 -12.22 -53.78
N VAL A 16 -42.52 -13.18 -54.47
CA VAL A 16 -41.28 -13.86 -54.02
C VAL A 16 -40.11 -12.90 -53.97
N LEU A 17 -39.99 -12.00 -54.99
CA LEU A 17 -38.92 -10.98 -55.00
C LEU A 17 -39.08 -9.96 -53.85
N SER A 18 -40.32 -9.56 -53.55
CA SER A 18 -40.61 -8.65 -52.44
C SER A 18 -40.35 -9.30 -51.05
N LEU A 19 -40.63 -10.57 -50.88
CA LEU A 19 -40.34 -11.33 -49.68
C LEU A 19 -38.80 -11.49 -49.50
N PHE A 20 -38.08 -11.76 -50.57
CA PHE A 20 -36.63 -11.91 -50.52
C PHE A 20 -35.92 -10.59 -50.16
N THR A 21 -36.36 -9.47 -50.71
CA THR A 21 -35.84 -8.13 -50.32
C THR A 21 -36.18 -7.76 -48.90
N TYR A 22 -37.38 -8.13 -48.41
CA TYR A 22 -37.77 -7.88 -47.01
C TYR A 22 -36.95 -8.71 -46.05
N ILE A 23 -36.69 -10.00 -46.32
CA ILE A 23 -35.84 -10.87 -45.52
C ILE A 23 -34.38 -10.35 -45.48
N CYS A 24 -33.84 -9.93 -46.65
CA CYS A 24 -32.51 -9.35 -46.73
C CYS A 24 -32.39 -8.06 -45.90
N LEU A 25 -33.42 -7.22 -45.93
CA LEU A 25 -33.47 -6.00 -45.11
C LEU A 25 -33.48 -6.29 -43.61
N ILE A 26 -34.26 -7.29 -43.17
CA ILE A 26 -34.30 -7.71 -41.77
C ILE A 26 -32.94 -8.25 -41.31
N ILE A 27 -32.28 -9.04 -42.14
CA ILE A 27 -30.94 -9.58 -41.82
C ILE A 27 -29.91 -8.45 -41.73
N MET A 28 -29.93 -7.50 -42.66
CA MET A 28 -29.08 -6.31 -42.62
C MET A 28 -29.33 -5.44 -41.38
N LEU A 29 -30.58 -5.19 -41.03
CA LEU A 29 -30.94 -4.45 -39.81
C LEU A 29 -30.49 -5.16 -38.55
N ARG A 30 -30.62 -6.49 -38.47
CA ARG A 30 -30.08 -7.27 -37.35
C ARG A 30 -28.56 -7.19 -37.22
N HIS A 31 -27.86 -7.22 -38.35
CA HIS A 31 -26.38 -7.05 -38.34
C HIS A 31 -25.98 -5.65 -37.93
N LEU A 32 -26.68 -4.62 -38.44
CA LEU A 32 -26.42 -3.22 -38.06
C LEU A 32 -26.69 -2.98 -36.58
N MET A 33 -27.77 -3.50 -36.04
CA MET A 33 -28.11 -3.44 -34.61
C MET A 33 -27.03 -4.12 -33.75
N LYS A 34 -26.51 -5.28 -34.15
CA LYS A 34 -25.41 -5.96 -33.45
C LYS A 34 -24.12 -5.16 -33.47
N LEU A 35 -23.80 -4.48 -34.57
CA LEU A 35 -22.62 -3.62 -34.73
C LEU A 35 -22.76 -2.37 -33.84
N ILE A 36 -23.90 -1.72 -33.84
CA ILE A 36 -24.20 -0.55 -33.01
C ILE A 36 -24.11 -0.94 -31.50
N PHE A 37 -24.68 -2.08 -31.15
CA PHE A 37 -24.65 -2.56 -29.75
C PHE A 37 -23.23 -2.88 -29.29
N LYS A 38 -22.41 -3.52 -30.14
CA LYS A 38 -20.98 -3.75 -29.87
C LYS A 38 -20.20 -2.44 -29.77
N SER A 39 -20.45 -1.49 -30.66
CA SER A 39 -19.79 -0.18 -30.65
C SER A 39 -20.11 0.61 -29.38
N ASN A 40 -21.39 0.61 -28.94
CA ASN A 40 -21.81 1.28 -27.73
C ASN A 40 -21.22 0.64 -26.47
N ILE A 41 -21.09 -0.69 -26.42
CA ILE A 41 -20.43 -1.40 -25.32
C ILE A 41 -18.95 -1.05 -25.27
N ILE A 42 -18.26 -1.04 -26.41
CA ILE A 42 -16.84 -0.66 -26.48
C ILE A 42 -16.66 0.79 -26.04
N PHE A 43 -17.53 1.70 -26.49
CA PHE A 43 -17.47 3.11 -26.08
C PHE A 43 -17.73 3.28 -24.57
N LEU A 44 -18.65 2.51 -23.99
CA LEU A 44 -18.93 2.49 -22.56
C LEU A 44 -17.74 1.93 -21.76
N LEU A 45 -17.10 0.89 -22.25
CA LEU A 45 -15.88 0.33 -21.64
C LEU A 45 -14.70 1.29 -21.72
N LEU A 46 -14.51 1.98 -22.86
CA LEU A 46 -13.47 2.99 -23.02
C LEU A 46 -13.72 4.23 -22.15
N SER A 47 -14.96 4.69 -22.03
CA SER A 47 -15.31 5.80 -21.15
C SER A 47 -15.15 5.43 -19.67
N PHE A 48 -15.48 4.19 -19.30
CA PHE A 48 -15.29 3.67 -17.94
C PHE A 48 -13.80 3.50 -17.60
N SER A 49 -12.97 3.04 -18.55
CA SER A 49 -11.53 2.92 -18.36
C SER A 49 -10.84 4.30 -18.23
N SER A 50 -11.28 5.30 -19.00
CA SER A 50 -10.78 6.67 -18.87
C SER A 50 -11.23 7.32 -17.54
N PHE A 51 -12.43 7.01 -17.06
CA PHE A 51 -12.91 7.49 -15.76
C PHE A 51 -12.12 6.87 -14.60
N LEU A 52 -11.75 5.58 -14.69
CA LEU A 52 -10.89 4.91 -13.72
C LEU A 52 -9.46 5.48 -13.70
N SER A 53 -8.93 5.88 -14.84
CA SER A 53 -7.56 6.44 -14.92
C SER A 53 -7.46 7.85 -14.35
N VAL A 54 -8.53 8.65 -14.38
CA VAL A 54 -8.55 10.00 -13.81
C VAL A 54 -8.67 9.97 -12.28
N ALA A 55 -9.25 8.91 -11.70
CA ALA A 55 -9.45 8.77 -10.25
C ALA A 55 -8.26 8.10 -9.53
N GLN A 56 -7.24 7.65 -10.24
CA GLN A 56 -6.09 6.99 -9.62
C GLN A 56 -5.17 8.02 -8.96
N ILE A 57 -5.30 8.18 -7.65
CA ILE A 57 -4.37 8.97 -6.85
C ILE A 57 -2.95 8.44 -7.12
N ASN A 58 -2.06 9.31 -7.56
CA ASN A 58 -0.65 8.96 -7.69
C ASN A 58 -0.07 8.77 -6.27
N THR A 59 -0.15 7.55 -5.78
CA THR A 59 0.28 7.18 -4.42
C THR A 59 1.73 7.52 -4.15
N ASP A 60 2.61 7.46 -5.17
CA ASP A 60 4.04 7.76 -5.01
C ASP A 60 4.25 9.26 -4.76
N ARG A 61 3.49 10.11 -5.46
CA ARG A 61 3.49 11.54 -5.20
C ARG A 61 2.98 11.87 -3.80
N VAL A 62 1.88 11.24 -3.38
CA VAL A 62 1.29 11.44 -2.04
C VAL A 62 2.26 10.96 -0.95
N MET A 63 2.92 9.80 -1.14
CA MET A 63 3.96 9.31 -0.25
C MET A 63 5.12 10.30 -0.12
N ASN A 64 5.58 10.87 -1.24
CA ASN A 64 6.68 11.86 -1.23
C ASN A 64 6.28 13.13 -0.47
N ILE A 65 5.06 13.63 -0.65
CA ILE A 65 4.55 14.80 0.09
C ILE A 65 4.49 14.49 1.59
N GLY A 66 3.96 13.31 1.97
CA GLY A 66 3.91 12.87 3.37
C GLY A 66 5.30 12.76 4.01
N ARG A 67 6.28 12.21 3.29
CA ARG A 67 7.67 12.13 3.77
C ARG A 67 8.32 13.51 3.92
N ASN A 68 8.05 14.43 2.99
CA ASN A 68 8.53 15.80 3.11
C ASN A 68 7.92 16.51 4.31
N ALA A 69 6.60 16.36 4.53
CA ALA A 69 5.94 16.90 5.71
C ALA A 69 6.56 16.33 7.00
N LEU A 70 6.86 15.02 7.03
CA LEU A 70 7.55 14.37 8.15
C LEU A 70 8.96 14.95 8.38
N TYR A 71 9.72 15.17 7.31
CA TYR A 71 11.06 15.77 7.36
C TYR A 71 11.03 17.20 7.92
N PHE A 72 9.99 17.99 7.60
CA PHE A 72 9.79 19.33 8.14
C PHE A 72 9.02 19.34 9.47
N GLU A 73 8.88 18.19 10.12
CA GLU A 73 8.23 18.01 11.43
C GLU A 73 6.73 18.37 11.45
N ASP A 74 6.09 18.48 10.27
CA ASP A 74 4.63 18.61 10.18
C ASP A 74 3.98 17.22 10.27
N TYR A 75 4.00 16.66 11.49
CA TYR A 75 3.55 15.30 11.75
C TYR A 75 2.06 15.10 11.43
N ILE A 76 1.24 16.11 11.71
CA ILE A 76 -0.21 16.03 11.46
C ILE A 76 -0.49 15.94 9.95
N LEU A 77 0.13 16.84 9.17
CA LEU A 77 0.01 16.83 7.72
C LEU A 77 0.54 15.54 7.11
N SER A 78 1.70 15.08 7.60
CA SER A 78 2.31 13.82 7.18
C SER A 78 1.36 12.64 7.37
N MET A 79 0.73 12.51 8.54
CA MET A 79 -0.26 11.46 8.82
C MET A 79 -1.48 11.53 7.90
N GLN A 80 -1.95 12.73 7.55
CA GLN A 80 -3.07 12.91 6.62
C GLN A 80 -2.74 12.32 5.23
N TYR A 81 -1.52 12.56 4.72
CA TYR A 81 -1.07 11.99 3.45
C TYR A 81 -0.90 10.47 3.52
N PHE A 82 -0.31 9.92 4.60
CA PHE A 82 -0.20 8.47 4.74
C PHE A 82 -1.56 7.80 4.89
N ASN A 83 -2.53 8.42 5.56
CA ASN A 83 -3.92 7.95 5.61
C ASN A 83 -4.56 7.86 4.22
N GLN A 84 -4.29 8.83 3.33
CA GLN A 84 -4.78 8.79 1.94
C GLN A 84 -4.18 7.59 1.19
N VAL A 85 -2.88 7.32 1.36
CA VAL A 85 -2.23 6.15 0.73
C VAL A 85 -2.79 4.84 1.28
N ILE A 86 -2.91 4.72 2.60
CA ILE A 86 -3.44 3.53 3.27
C ILE A 86 -4.88 3.23 2.80
N LYS A 87 -5.70 4.27 2.64
CA LYS A 87 -7.08 4.11 2.13
C LYS A 87 -7.14 3.49 0.74
N VAL A 88 -6.18 3.83 -0.12
CA VAL A 88 -6.14 3.36 -1.53
C VAL A 88 -5.37 2.05 -1.65
N LYS A 89 -4.26 1.89 -0.91
CA LYS A 89 -3.37 0.73 -0.94
C LYS A 89 -3.09 0.21 0.48
N PRO A 90 -4.07 -0.42 1.14
CA PRO A 90 -3.93 -0.87 2.54
C PRO A 90 -2.90 -2.00 2.72
N TYR A 91 -2.44 -2.61 1.62
CA TYR A 91 -1.42 -3.67 1.63
C TYR A 91 0.02 -3.14 1.61
N MET A 92 0.25 -1.86 1.34
CA MET A 92 1.59 -1.25 1.39
C MET A 92 2.06 -1.14 2.84
N ALA A 93 3.31 -1.50 3.09
CA ALA A 93 3.90 -1.44 4.42
C ALA A 93 4.42 -0.04 4.80
N GLU A 94 5.04 0.65 3.83
CA GLU A 94 5.74 1.92 4.06
C GLU A 94 4.86 3.03 4.67
N PRO A 95 3.61 3.26 4.22
CA PRO A 95 2.81 4.33 4.80
C PRO A 95 2.48 4.10 6.27
N TYR A 96 2.36 2.84 6.72
CA TYR A 96 2.20 2.52 8.14
C TYR A 96 3.48 2.83 8.91
N PHE A 97 4.65 2.48 8.37
CA PHE A 97 5.93 2.83 8.99
C PHE A 97 6.07 4.34 9.21
N TYR A 98 5.89 5.13 8.16
CA TYR A 98 6.05 6.59 8.27
C TYR A 98 4.98 7.23 9.16
N ARG A 99 3.75 6.70 9.17
CA ARG A 99 2.71 7.17 10.09
C ARG A 99 3.03 6.79 11.53
N GLY A 100 3.60 5.61 11.76
CA GLY A 100 4.11 5.19 13.06
C GLY A 100 5.23 6.10 13.56
N VAL A 101 6.15 6.52 12.70
CA VAL A 101 7.19 7.52 13.04
C VAL A 101 6.56 8.85 13.44
N ALA A 102 5.58 9.36 12.67
CA ALA A 102 4.88 10.60 12.99
C ALA A 102 4.15 10.53 14.34
N LYS A 103 3.48 9.41 14.63
CA LYS A 103 2.81 9.16 15.91
C LYS A 103 3.80 9.10 17.06
N LEU A 104 4.94 8.42 16.87
CA LEU A 104 5.99 8.36 17.89
C LEU A 104 6.50 9.77 18.24
N SER A 105 6.69 10.63 17.24
CA SER A 105 7.12 12.02 17.44
C SER A 105 6.06 12.90 18.13
N LEU A 106 4.80 12.46 18.15
CA LEU A 106 3.70 13.10 18.87
C LEU A 106 3.37 12.41 20.19
N ASP A 107 4.24 11.51 20.68
CA ASP A 107 4.06 10.71 21.90
C ASP A 107 2.82 9.80 21.88
N ASP A 108 2.23 9.55 20.69
CA ASP A 108 1.21 8.50 20.51
C ASP A 108 1.91 7.14 20.39
N PHE A 109 2.47 6.67 21.52
CA PHE A 109 3.26 5.42 21.55
C PHE A 109 2.42 4.19 21.19
N LYS A 110 1.15 4.16 21.62
CA LYS A 110 0.26 3.05 21.29
C LYS A 110 -0.07 3.01 19.81
N GLY A 111 -0.42 4.14 19.23
CA GLY A 111 -0.67 4.23 17.80
C GLY A 111 0.57 3.95 16.95
N ALA A 112 1.78 4.32 17.44
CA ALA A 112 3.04 4.00 16.79
C ALA A 112 3.32 2.48 16.81
N GLU A 113 3.09 1.81 17.95
CA GLU A 113 3.22 0.36 18.07
C GLU A 113 2.28 -0.38 17.10
N GLU A 114 1.00 0.02 17.06
CA GLU A 114 0.00 -0.57 16.17
C GLU A 114 0.40 -0.42 14.70
N ASP A 115 0.79 0.77 14.27
CA ASP A 115 1.20 1.04 12.89
C ASP A 115 2.48 0.29 12.51
N CYS A 116 3.49 0.25 13.37
CA CYS A 116 4.71 -0.52 13.10
C CYS A 116 4.45 -2.03 13.09
N THR A 117 3.51 -2.53 13.88
CA THR A 117 3.08 -3.93 13.83
C THR A 117 2.46 -4.24 12.46
N LEU A 118 1.53 -3.40 11.99
CA LEU A 118 0.94 -3.54 10.66
C LEU A 118 1.98 -3.43 9.54
N CYS A 119 3.02 -2.61 9.71
CA CYS A 119 4.13 -2.51 8.77
C CYS A 119 4.92 -3.81 8.70
N ILE A 120 5.34 -4.35 9.84
CA ILE A 120 6.16 -5.57 9.95
C ILE A 120 5.41 -6.79 9.41
N GLU A 121 4.11 -6.91 9.70
CA GLU A 121 3.26 -7.98 9.16
C GLU A 121 3.22 -7.99 7.64
N ARG A 122 3.28 -6.81 6.99
CA ARG A 122 3.25 -6.67 5.53
C ARG A 122 4.62 -6.81 4.90
N ASN A 123 5.64 -6.28 5.56
CA ASN A 123 7.01 -6.34 5.09
C ASN A 123 7.99 -6.33 6.27
N PRO A 124 8.47 -7.51 6.72
CA PRO A 124 9.41 -7.63 7.84
C PRO A 124 10.82 -7.10 7.51
N PHE A 125 11.10 -6.75 6.26
CA PHE A 125 12.41 -6.21 5.85
C PHE A 125 12.51 -4.69 6.03
N ILE A 126 11.47 -4.01 6.48
CA ILE A 126 11.54 -2.61 6.91
C ILE A 126 12.12 -2.58 8.34
N VAL A 127 13.43 -2.74 8.42
CA VAL A 127 14.17 -2.93 9.69
C VAL A 127 13.90 -1.80 10.68
N ASN A 128 13.81 -0.56 10.22
CA ASN A 128 13.54 0.59 11.08
C ASN A 128 12.15 0.53 11.77
N ALA A 129 11.22 -0.30 11.27
CA ALA A 129 9.93 -0.47 11.93
C ALA A 129 10.06 -1.19 13.28
N TYR A 130 11.01 -2.11 13.42
CA TYR A 130 11.33 -2.73 14.72
C TYR A 130 11.89 -1.70 15.69
N GLN A 131 12.74 -0.78 15.21
CA GLN A 131 13.27 0.28 16.06
C GLN A 131 12.16 1.19 16.59
N VAL A 132 11.30 1.67 15.72
CA VAL A 132 10.18 2.56 16.09
C VAL A 132 9.23 1.85 17.04
N ARG A 133 8.88 0.58 16.77
CA ARG A 133 8.02 -0.22 17.66
C ARG A 133 8.67 -0.49 19.01
N GLY A 134 9.96 -0.81 19.03
CA GLY A 134 10.72 -1.01 20.25
C GLY A 134 10.76 0.25 21.12
N ILE A 135 10.98 1.43 20.53
CA ILE A 135 10.92 2.71 21.24
C ILE A 135 9.51 2.96 21.80
N ALA A 136 8.48 2.72 21.01
CA ALA A 136 7.10 2.88 21.44
C ALA A 136 6.78 1.96 22.64
N ARG A 137 7.14 0.68 22.56
CA ARG A 137 6.99 -0.30 23.64
C ARG A 137 7.75 0.08 24.90
N GLN A 138 8.98 0.57 24.75
CA GLN A 138 9.78 1.02 25.87
C GLN A 138 9.10 2.18 26.63
N ASN A 139 8.53 3.15 25.91
CA ASN A 139 7.76 4.25 26.50
C ASN A 139 6.43 3.79 27.12
N LEU A 140 5.85 2.70 26.65
CA LEU A 140 4.68 2.06 27.24
C LEU A 140 5.02 1.16 28.45
N GLY A 141 6.31 0.98 28.77
CA GLY A 141 6.79 0.11 29.86
C GLY A 141 6.94 -1.36 29.48
N ASP A 142 6.67 -1.73 28.21
CA ASP A 142 6.93 -3.08 27.69
C ASP A 142 8.41 -3.22 27.27
N TYR A 143 9.30 -3.22 28.26
CA TYR A 143 10.73 -3.33 28.01
C TYR A 143 11.15 -4.67 27.42
N GLN A 144 10.42 -5.77 27.74
CA GLN A 144 10.74 -7.07 27.15
C GLN A 144 10.38 -7.09 25.67
N GLY A 145 9.19 -6.62 25.29
CA GLY A 145 8.80 -6.49 23.88
C GLY A 145 9.73 -5.56 23.10
N ALA A 146 10.26 -4.52 23.74
CA ALA A 146 11.26 -3.64 23.13
C ALA A 146 12.59 -4.38 22.86
N ILE A 147 13.09 -5.18 23.84
CA ILE A 147 14.30 -6.00 23.66
C ILE A 147 14.13 -7.00 22.51
N ASP A 148 12.95 -7.63 22.42
CA ASP A 148 12.63 -8.57 21.36
C ASP A 148 12.68 -7.88 19.98
N ASP A 149 12.11 -6.68 19.86
CA ASP A 149 12.15 -5.88 18.64
C ASP A 149 13.58 -5.47 18.27
N TYR A 150 14.36 -4.97 19.22
CA TYR A 150 15.76 -4.60 18.96
C TYR A 150 16.61 -5.82 18.61
N THR A 151 16.33 -6.96 19.21
CA THR A 151 17.03 -8.22 18.89
C THR A 151 16.68 -8.68 17.48
N GLU A 152 15.43 -8.57 17.07
CA GLU A 152 15.03 -8.88 15.69
C GLU A 152 15.63 -7.88 14.69
N GLY A 153 15.66 -6.59 15.00
CA GLY A 153 16.35 -5.58 14.19
C GLY A 153 17.85 -5.90 13.99
N LEU A 154 18.53 -6.36 15.06
CA LEU A 154 19.94 -6.77 15.02
C LEU A 154 20.19 -8.04 14.19
N ARG A 155 19.18 -8.85 13.88
CA ARG A 155 19.33 -9.97 12.92
C ARG A 155 19.53 -9.47 11.49
N TYR A 156 18.93 -8.33 11.15
CA TYR A 156 19.08 -7.68 9.85
C TYR A 156 20.24 -6.70 9.78
N ALA A 157 20.50 -6.01 10.90
CA ALA A 157 21.56 -5.02 11.03
C ALA A 157 22.42 -5.28 12.29
N PRO A 158 23.33 -6.29 12.29
CA PRO A 158 24.03 -6.79 13.49
C PRO A 158 24.93 -5.77 14.19
N GLU A 159 25.33 -4.71 13.47
CA GLU A 159 26.25 -3.69 13.94
C GLU A 159 25.58 -2.33 14.15
N ASP A 160 24.24 -2.26 13.98
CA ASP A 160 23.54 -0.98 14.15
C ASP A 160 23.60 -0.51 15.60
N ARG A 161 24.23 0.64 15.77
CA ARG A 161 24.48 1.23 17.08
C ARG A 161 23.21 1.60 17.83
N SER A 162 22.15 2.00 17.10
CA SER A 162 20.89 2.45 17.71
C SER A 162 20.14 1.26 18.33
N PHE A 163 20.10 0.14 17.62
CA PHE A 163 19.54 -1.10 18.15
C PHE A 163 20.34 -1.62 19.35
N LEU A 164 21.68 -1.64 19.28
CA LEU A 164 22.53 -2.09 20.37
C LEU A 164 22.33 -1.22 21.61
N ASN A 165 22.36 0.10 21.45
CA ASN A 165 22.19 1.03 22.55
C ASN A 165 20.79 0.92 23.19
N ASN A 166 19.74 0.95 22.38
CA ASN A 166 18.36 0.91 22.89
C ASN A 166 18.04 -0.42 23.57
N LYS A 167 18.57 -1.54 23.03
CA LYS A 167 18.47 -2.85 23.66
C LYS A 167 19.10 -2.84 25.04
N ALA A 168 20.33 -2.37 25.17
CA ALA A 168 21.05 -2.32 26.44
C ALA A 168 20.31 -1.43 27.46
N ILE A 169 19.77 -0.27 27.04
CA ILE A 169 18.97 0.59 27.91
C ILE A 169 17.70 -0.15 28.39
N ALA A 170 17.01 -0.87 27.52
CA ALA A 170 15.81 -1.64 27.88
C ALA A 170 16.15 -2.80 28.85
N GLU A 171 17.32 -3.44 28.68
CA GLU A 171 17.85 -4.46 29.61
C GLU A 171 18.11 -3.88 30.99
N VAL A 172 18.67 -2.66 31.10
CA VAL A 172 18.84 -1.94 32.37
C VAL A 172 17.49 -1.70 33.05
N GLN A 173 16.48 -1.25 32.30
CA GLN A 173 15.13 -1.02 32.85
C GLN A 173 14.49 -2.30 33.42
N LEU A 174 14.80 -3.45 32.84
CA LEU A 174 14.39 -4.76 33.37
C LEU A 174 15.32 -5.29 34.45
N LYS A 175 16.33 -4.52 34.90
CA LYS A 175 17.36 -4.93 35.87
C LYS A 175 18.17 -6.16 35.42
N LYS A 176 18.30 -6.39 34.12
CA LYS A 176 19.13 -7.42 33.50
C LYS A 176 20.54 -6.85 33.26
N TYR A 177 21.22 -6.54 34.37
CA TYR A 177 22.48 -5.78 34.31
C TYR A 177 23.60 -6.53 33.60
N ASP A 178 23.70 -7.85 33.77
CA ASP A 178 24.75 -8.66 33.11
C ASP A 178 24.56 -8.71 31.58
N GLU A 179 23.32 -8.74 31.10
CA GLU A 179 22.99 -8.68 29.68
C GLU A 179 23.23 -7.28 29.11
N ALA A 180 22.84 -6.25 29.87
CA ALA A 180 23.06 -4.86 29.49
C ALA A 180 24.56 -4.54 29.35
N GLU A 181 25.40 -4.99 30.28
CA GLU A 181 26.85 -4.81 30.21
C GLU A 181 27.41 -5.44 28.93
N LYS A 182 27.06 -6.66 28.59
CA LYS A 182 27.47 -7.34 27.36
C LYS A 182 27.01 -6.58 26.10
N SER A 183 25.79 -6.04 26.12
CA SER A 183 25.23 -5.25 25.02
C SER A 183 25.99 -3.93 24.84
N PHE A 184 26.33 -3.24 25.92
CA PHE A 184 27.16 -2.03 25.89
C PHE A 184 28.59 -2.34 25.47
N ASP A 185 29.21 -3.40 25.97
CA ASP A 185 30.57 -3.81 25.56
C ASP A 185 30.62 -4.09 24.06
N LYS A 186 29.62 -4.79 23.51
CA LYS A 186 29.52 -5.00 22.07
C LYS A 186 29.37 -3.67 21.32
N LEU A 187 28.52 -2.77 21.81
CA LEU A 187 28.34 -1.43 21.23
C LEU A 187 29.64 -0.66 21.17
N ILE A 188 30.40 -0.59 22.30
CA ILE A 188 31.65 0.13 22.42
C ILE A 188 32.76 -0.50 21.55
N ALA A 189 32.80 -1.84 21.48
CA ALA A 189 33.75 -2.55 20.63
C ALA A 189 33.55 -2.27 19.14
N LEU A 190 32.30 -2.18 18.69
CA LEU A 190 31.96 -1.90 17.29
C LEU A 190 32.02 -0.40 16.96
N HIS A 191 31.74 0.46 17.93
CA HIS A 191 31.64 1.92 17.76
C HIS A 191 32.43 2.67 18.83
N PRO A 192 33.78 2.58 18.85
CA PRO A 192 34.60 3.14 19.91
C PRO A 192 34.52 4.67 20.04
N ASN A 193 34.08 5.36 19.00
CA ASN A 193 33.91 6.81 19.01
C ASN A 193 32.46 7.24 19.43
N TYR A 194 31.60 6.28 19.79
CA TYR A 194 30.24 6.58 20.20
C TYR A 194 30.18 6.90 21.69
N TYR A 195 30.37 8.18 22.03
CA TYR A 195 30.44 8.68 23.40
C TYR A 195 29.24 8.27 24.26
N ASN A 196 28.01 8.32 23.70
CA ASN A 196 26.81 7.95 24.43
C ASN A 196 26.82 6.49 24.93
N GLY A 197 27.48 5.56 24.23
CA GLY A 197 27.61 4.17 24.67
C GLY A 197 28.34 4.07 26.01
N TYR A 198 29.42 4.85 26.19
CA TYR A 198 30.18 4.91 27.45
C TYR A 198 29.36 5.54 28.57
N MET A 199 28.64 6.61 28.28
CA MET A 199 27.79 7.30 29.25
C MET A 199 26.64 6.41 29.73
N SER A 200 25.99 5.70 28.81
CA SER A 200 24.87 4.80 29.13
C SER A 200 25.34 3.59 29.96
N ARG A 201 26.58 3.10 29.73
CA ARG A 201 27.17 2.02 30.50
C ARG A 201 27.51 2.45 31.94
N ALA A 202 27.83 3.72 32.15
CA ALA A 202 28.25 4.25 33.45
C ALA A 202 27.08 4.57 34.39
N GLN A 203 25.84 4.50 33.94
CA GLN A 203 24.61 4.71 34.72
C GLN A 203 24.15 3.43 35.38
#